data_ed1acc21c63f9ecf6ff927796f8ba0a0
#
_entry.id   ed1acc21c63f9ecf6ff927796f8ba0a0
#
_cell.length_a   1.000
_cell.length_b   1.000
_cell.length_c   1.000
_cell.angle_alpha   90.00
_cell.angle_beta   90.00
_cell.angle_gamma   90.00
#
_symmetry.space_group_name_H-M   'P 1'
#
loop_
_entity.id
_entity.type
_entity.pdbx_description
1 polymer ?
#
loop_
_entity_poly.entity_id
_entity_poly.type
_entity_poly.pdbx_seq_one_letter_code
_entity_poly.pdbx_strand_id
1 'polypeptide(L)'
;MRKQGPANALTGKGRRGFVLMVITIILVLLAAATIAYMGQMQTEYKASSMFGRDIEARMAAESGIEFAAAQIANKESDPSIDVFHNPTLFYKRPLGEVDNPAGQVRFSILVPNRTSDQGGIPRSGMTTENSKFNINRLIEFENDTDEDTDPFMAISYVPGMTQEITNAILDWLDTDDSTDRTGGAESAVYEALAVPYSARNGPMESIDELLKVQGVTPLLFYGEDANRNGILDPNEDDGEDRPPGDNADGILDFGFRDFLTISSRERNRLPGGEEKININNGIVAEMHDFLEDDADLGTEVAKFITGYRLTGDQNADSQAQGKLTIEQQQLVDWIAKNISNGELGQVTRNGMDLSQPPTASFRSIYDLIDAQVQVDIGGVPTTLTSPWSSSDGAALMEQMIALERKLTVLNDEFIDGRININTASREVLMAMPDMTEAIADKIIELRPPIMAGGASEQMMATRLSPIWLLTEGVVDLPTFKRLGPWLTTGGDVYSLQVLGHFDVGGPTTRLEAMIDATQTPPRVTFQRDLTGLGRGFDPAILDPAN
;
A
#
# COMPACT_ATOMS: atom_id res chain seq x y z
N MET A 1 -72.05 -92.73 -51.12
CA MET A 1 -72.50 -91.34 -50.93
C MET A 1 -71.82 -90.77 -49.72
N ARG A 2 -70.76 -89.93 -49.91
CA ARG A 2 -70.08 -89.26 -48.84
C ARG A 2 -70.20 -87.76 -49.07
N LYS A 3 -70.78 -87.03 -48.11
CA LYS A 3 -70.88 -85.59 -48.09
C LYS A 3 -69.55 -85.00 -47.57
N GLN A 4 -68.95 -84.16 -48.34
CA GLN A 4 -67.83 -83.29 -47.88
C GLN A 4 -68.42 -82.00 -47.29
N GLY A 5 -68.04 -81.68 -46.06
CA GLY A 5 -68.33 -80.39 -45.41
C GLY A 5 -67.24 -79.30 -45.72
N PRO A 6 -67.61 -78.05 -45.66
CA PRO A 6 -66.70 -76.94 -46.10
C PRO A 6 -65.61 -76.63 -45.08
N ALA A 7 -64.41 -76.37 -45.60
CA ALA A 7 -63.26 -75.92 -44.83
C ALA A 7 -63.43 -74.47 -44.40
N ASN A 8 -63.34 -74.22 -43.10
CA ASN A 8 -63.31 -72.90 -42.53
C ASN A 8 -61.93 -72.24 -42.80
N ALA A 9 -61.92 -71.21 -43.62
CA ALA A 9 -60.73 -70.31 -43.79
C ALA A 9 -60.65 -69.35 -42.62
N LEU A 10 -59.70 -69.58 -41.75
CA LEU A 10 -59.32 -68.63 -40.70
C LEU A 10 -58.62 -67.39 -41.33
N THR A 11 -59.36 -66.29 -41.43
CA THR A 11 -58.84 -64.99 -41.90
C THR A 11 -58.00 -64.39 -40.82
N GLY A 12 -56.67 -64.45 -41.00
CA GLY A 12 -55.68 -63.79 -40.13
C GLY A 12 -55.62 -62.28 -40.36
N LYS A 13 -56.64 -61.50 -39.95
CA LYS A 13 -56.67 -60.01 -40.08
C LYS A 13 -56.23 -59.24 -38.82
N GLY A 14 -55.90 -59.95 -37.73
CA GLY A 14 -55.62 -59.28 -36.44
C GLY A 14 -54.14 -58.88 -36.16
N ARG A 15 -53.16 -59.40 -36.92
CA ARG A 15 -51.74 -59.22 -36.56
C ARG A 15 -51.06 -57.97 -37.13
N ARG A 16 -51.55 -57.37 -38.22
CA ARG A 16 -50.94 -56.22 -38.87
C ARG A 16 -51.12 -54.89 -38.11
N GLY A 17 -52.27 -54.70 -37.45
CA GLY A 17 -52.53 -53.48 -36.64
C GLY A 17 -51.74 -53.45 -35.35
N PHE A 18 -51.51 -54.60 -34.71
CA PHE A 18 -50.69 -54.66 -33.46
C PHE A 18 -49.23 -54.35 -33.70
N VAL A 19 -48.62 -54.83 -34.78
CA VAL A 19 -47.22 -54.53 -35.14
C VAL A 19 -47.05 -53.02 -35.44
N LEU A 20 -48.00 -52.41 -36.15
CA LEU A 20 -47.96 -50.97 -36.40
C LEU A 20 -48.03 -50.15 -35.11
N MET A 21 -48.89 -50.53 -34.17
CA MET A 21 -49.00 -49.86 -32.87
C MET A 21 -47.71 -49.95 -32.06
N VAL A 22 -47.07 -51.13 -32.00
CA VAL A 22 -45.81 -51.35 -31.31
C VAL A 22 -44.69 -50.49 -31.95
N ILE A 23 -44.60 -50.46 -33.30
CA ILE A 23 -43.63 -49.62 -34.00
C ILE A 23 -43.85 -48.12 -33.69
N THR A 24 -45.11 -47.66 -33.68
CA THR A 24 -45.46 -46.29 -33.36
C THR A 24 -45.06 -45.92 -31.92
N ILE A 25 -45.29 -46.78 -30.95
CA ILE A 25 -44.89 -46.59 -29.56
C ILE A 25 -43.37 -46.53 -29.45
N ILE A 26 -42.65 -47.42 -30.12
CA ILE A 26 -41.17 -47.40 -30.13
C ILE A 26 -40.65 -46.09 -30.75
N LEU A 27 -41.24 -45.65 -31.87
CA LEU A 27 -40.84 -44.35 -32.50
C LEU A 27 -41.13 -43.17 -31.60
N VAL A 28 -42.26 -43.14 -30.90
CA VAL A 28 -42.57 -42.06 -29.94
C VAL A 28 -41.61 -42.08 -28.77
N LEU A 29 -41.28 -43.26 -28.22
CA LEU A 29 -40.29 -43.38 -27.15
C LEU A 29 -38.89 -42.97 -27.59
N LEU A 30 -38.46 -43.34 -28.81
CA LEU A 30 -37.19 -42.90 -29.38
C LEU A 30 -37.17 -41.40 -29.61
N ALA A 31 -38.25 -40.81 -30.12
CA ALA A 31 -38.37 -39.37 -30.29
C ALA A 31 -38.31 -38.63 -28.94
N ALA A 32 -39.05 -39.13 -27.92
CA ALA A 32 -39.00 -38.57 -26.56
C ALA A 32 -37.61 -38.68 -25.95
N ALA A 33 -36.94 -39.82 -26.09
CA ALA A 33 -35.57 -40.03 -25.62
C ALA A 33 -34.57 -39.08 -26.32
N THR A 34 -34.73 -38.88 -27.64
CA THR A 34 -33.89 -37.96 -28.41
C THR A 34 -34.08 -36.50 -27.97
N ILE A 35 -35.32 -36.05 -27.74
CA ILE A 35 -35.61 -34.72 -27.24
C ILE A 35 -35.02 -34.52 -25.82
N ALA A 36 -35.17 -35.49 -24.93
CA ALA A 36 -34.59 -35.44 -23.59
C ALA A 36 -33.06 -35.37 -23.65
N TYR A 37 -32.44 -36.20 -24.50
CA TYR A 37 -30.97 -36.18 -24.71
C TYR A 37 -30.48 -34.85 -25.30
N MET A 38 -31.17 -34.28 -26.30
CA MET A 38 -30.85 -32.94 -26.83
C MET A 38 -30.94 -31.85 -25.76
N GLY A 39 -31.96 -31.91 -24.89
CA GLY A 39 -32.09 -30.98 -23.77
C GLY A 39 -30.91 -31.08 -22.80
N GLN A 40 -30.50 -32.31 -22.45
CA GLN A 40 -29.32 -32.52 -21.61
C GLN A 40 -28.02 -32.02 -22.25
N MET A 41 -27.79 -32.35 -23.54
CA MET A 41 -26.62 -31.90 -24.30
C MET A 41 -26.57 -30.38 -24.41
N GLN A 42 -27.71 -29.70 -24.59
CA GLN A 42 -27.74 -28.23 -24.60
C GLN A 42 -27.35 -27.63 -23.22
N THR A 43 -27.81 -28.26 -22.16
CA THR A 43 -27.46 -27.84 -20.79
C THR A 43 -25.97 -28.03 -20.50
N GLU A 44 -25.43 -29.20 -20.87
CA GLU A 44 -24.00 -29.49 -20.74
C GLU A 44 -23.13 -28.54 -21.58
N TYR A 45 -23.54 -28.25 -22.81
CA TYR A 45 -22.86 -27.30 -23.69
C TYR A 45 -22.84 -25.88 -23.07
N LYS A 46 -23.98 -25.39 -22.55
CA LYS A 46 -24.06 -24.10 -21.86
C LYS A 46 -23.20 -24.10 -20.62
N ALA A 47 -23.23 -25.14 -19.80
CA ALA A 47 -22.41 -25.26 -18.61
C ALA A 47 -20.92 -25.24 -18.95
N SER A 48 -20.48 -26.01 -19.94
CA SER A 48 -19.10 -26.04 -20.42
C SER A 48 -18.64 -24.67 -21.00
N SER A 49 -19.53 -24.02 -21.76
CA SER A 49 -19.25 -22.68 -22.30
C SER A 49 -19.15 -21.63 -21.20
N MET A 50 -20.01 -21.68 -20.18
CA MET A 50 -19.93 -20.78 -19.02
C MET A 50 -18.65 -21.00 -18.22
N PHE A 51 -18.29 -22.27 -17.98
CA PHE A 51 -17.04 -22.61 -17.29
C PHE A 51 -15.80 -22.14 -18.07
N GLY A 52 -15.80 -22.29 -19.39
CA GLY A 52 -14.72 -21.77 -20.24
C GLY A 52 -14.57 -20.24 -20.10
N ARG A 53 -15.69 -19.52 -20.15
CA ARG A 53 -15.70 -18.06 -19.97
C ARG A 53 -15.29 -17.61 -18.57
N ASP A 54 -15.63 -18.39 -17.54
CA ASP A 54 -15.19 -18.12 -16.17
C ASP A 54 -13.66 -18.20 -16.05
N ILE A 55 -13.06 -19.23 -16.64
CA ILE A 55 -11.60 -19.37 -16.73
C ILE A 55 -10.99 -18.18 -17.51
N GLU A 56 -11.57 -17.79 -18.65
CA GLU A 56 -11.09 -16.65 -19.43
C GLU A 56 -11.14 -15.34 -18.64
N ALA A 57 -12.21 -15.09 -17.88
CA ALA A 57 -12.31 -13.91 -17.01
C ALA A 57 -11.24 -13.94 -15.91
N ARG A 58 -10.97 -15.12 -15.32
CA ARG A 58 -9.92 -15.28 -14.33
C ARG A 58 -8.52 -15.04 -14.92
N MET A 59 -8.23 -15.61 -16.07
CA MET A 59 -6.96 -15.38 -16.78
C MET A 59 -6.77 -13.92 -17.14
N ALA A 60 -7.85 -13.20 -17.49
CA ALA A 60 -7.80 -11.78 -17.76
C ALA A 60 -7.45 -10.98 -16.48
N ALA A 61 -8.06 -11.32 -15.34
CA ALA A 61 -7.74 -10.67 -14.08
C ALA A 61 -6.28 -10.94 -13.65
N GLU A 62 -5.81 -12.18 -13.74
CA GLU A 62 -4.41 -12.54 -13.45
C GLU A 62 -3.43 -11.81 -14.40
N SER A 63 -3.74 -11.77 -15.71
CA SER A 63 -2.94 -11.00 -16.68
C SER A 63 -2.92 -9.51 -16.38
N GLY A 64 -3.99 -8.97 -15.82
CA GLY A 64 -4.05 -7.58 -15.38
C GLY A 64 -3.12 -7.28 -14.22
N ILE A 65 -2.90 -8.22 -13.28
CA ILE A 65 -1.92 -8.08 -12.20
C ILE A 65 -0.50 -8.02 -12.77
N GLU A 66 -0.16 -8.94 -13.67
CA GLU A 66 1.15 -8.96 -14.33
C GLU A 66 1.38 -7.69 -15.19
N PHE A 67 0.32 -7.23 -15.86
CA PHE A 67 0.37 -5.96 -16.59
C PHE A 67 0.64 -4.78 -15.66
N ALA A 68 0.01 -4.73 -14.49
CA ALA A 68 0.26 -3.70 -13.48
C ALA A 68 1.72 -3.72 -13.02
N ALA A 69 2.28 -4.89 -12.70
CA ALA A 69 3.68 -5.04 -12.32
C ALA A 69 4.63 -4.54 -13.41
N ALA A 70 4.33 -4.85 -14.68
CA ALA A 70 5.10 -4.34 -15.81
C ALA A 70 5.02 -2.81 -15.97
N GLN A 71 3.85 -2.19 -15.70
CA GLN A 71 3.72 -0.72 -15.75
C GLN A 71 4.46 -0.03 -14.60
N ILE A 72 4.50 -0.63 -13.42
CA ILE A 72 5.31 -0.16 -12.30
C ILE A 72 6.81 -0.19 -12.67
N ALA A 73 7.27 -1.29 -13.26
CA ALA A 73 8.66 -1.39 -13.73
C ALA A 73 8.98 -0.36 -14.83
N ASN A 74 8.06 -0.13 -15.76
CA ASN A 74 8.22 0.86 -16.82
C ASN A 74 8.29 2.29 -16.28
N LYS A 75 7.55 2.62 -15.22
CA LYS A 75 7.59 3.93 -14.56
C LYS A 75 9.00 4.29 -14.06
N GLU A 76 9.81 3.33 -13.67
CA GLU A 76 11.20 3.57 -13.27
C GLU A 76 12.03 4.14 -14.44
N SER A 77 11.76 3.69 -15.67
CA SER A 77 12.42 4.17 -16.90
C SER A 77 11.74 5.38 -17.53
N ASP A 78 10.44 5.53 -17.34
CA ASP A 78 9.62 6.64 -17.84
C ASP A 78 8.71 7.18 -16.71
N PRO A 79 9.19 8.14 -15.93
CA PRO A 79 8.43 8.75 -14.83
C PRO A 79 7.13 9.45 -15.25
N SER A 80 6.90 9.67 -16.55
CA SER A 80 5.66 10.28 -17.06
C SER A 80 4.47 9.32 -17.02
N ILE A 81 4.70 8.02 -16.79
CA ILE A 81 3.64 7.03 -16.67
C ILE A 81 2.90 7.26 -15.34
N ASP A 82 1.67 7.76 -15.44
CA ASP A 82 0.78 7.83 -14.29
C ASP A 82 0.19 6.44 -14.01
N VAL A 83 0.58 5.84 -12.88
CA VAL A 83 0.07 4.55 -12.40
C VAL A 83 -1.10 4.73 -11.43
N PHE A 84 -1.34 5.94 -10.93
CA PHE A 84 -2.38 6.21 -9.93
C PHE A 84 -3.75 6.42 -10.55
N HIS A 85 -3.80 7.14 -11.68
CA HIS A 85 -5.06 7.35 -12.41
C HIS A 85 -4.83 7.50 -13.92
N ASN A 86 -4.96 6.41 -14.68
CA ASN A 86 -4.80 6.43 -16.14
C ASN A 86 -5.84 5.51 -16.80
N PRO A 87 -7.06 6.01 -17.08
CA PRO A 87 -8.11 5.22 -17.72
C PRO A 87 -7.69 4.64 -19.07
N THR A 88 -6.89 5.38 -19.84
CA THR A 88 -6.39 4.90 -21.14
C THR A 88 -5.50 3.67 -20.98
N LEU A 89 -4.73 3.60 -19.91
CA LEU A 89 -3.80 2.50 -19.64
C LEU A 89 -4.47 1.31 -18.94
N PHE A 90 -5.43 1.57 -18.02
CA PHE A 90 -5.91 0.56 -17.06
C PHE A 90 -7.37 0.16 -17.22
N TYR A 91 -8.15 0.86 -18.07
CA TYR A 91 -9.56 0.58 -18.22
C TYR A 91 -9.86 -0.24 -19.49
N LYS A 92 -10.67 -1.29 -19.36
CA LYS A 92 -11.15 -2.17 -20.47
C LYS A 92 -10.04 -2.67 -21.42
N ARG A 93 -8.88 -3.02 -20.91
CA ARG A 93 -7.77 -3.55 -21.72
C ARG A 93 -8.13 -4.91 -22.31
N PRO A 94 -8.02 -5.11 -23.63
CA PRO A 94 -8.31 -6.39 -24.25
C PRO A 94 -7.21 -7.41 -23.95
N LEU A 95 -7.60 -8.65 -23.70
CA LEU A 95 -6.69 -9.79 -23.64
C LEU A 95 -6.74 -10.53 -24.98
N GLY A 96 -5.69 -10.37 -25.79
CA GLY A 96 -5.61 -10.92 -27.15
C GLY A 96 -6.49 -10.19 -28.18
N GLU A 97 -6.45 -10.69 -29.40
CA GLU A 97 -7.32 -10.24 -30.49
C GLU A 97 -8.44 -11.27 -30.70
N VAL A 98 -9.65 -10.81 -30.83
CA VAL A 98 -10.84 -11.64 -31.10
C VAL A 98 -11.65 -11.03 -32.23
N ASP A 99 -11.98 -11.84 -33.24
CA ASP A 99 -12.81 -11.42 -34.39
C ASP A 99 -14.24 -11.02 -34.01
N ASN A 100 -14.72 -11.51 -32.86
CA ASN A 100 -16.06 -11.22 -32.35
C ASN A 100 -16.01 -10.32 -31.11
N PRO A 101 -16.41 -9.04 -31.21
CA PRO A 101 -16.42 -8.11 -30.08
C PRO A 101 -17.24 -8.60 -28.86
N ALA A 102 -18.31 -9.36 -29.09
CA ALA A 102 -19.13 -9.92 -28.01
C ALA A 102 -18.41 -11.01 -27.21
N GLY A 103 -17.38 -11.63 -27.77
CA GLY A 103 -16.53 -12.63 -27.11
C GLY A 103 -15.25 -12.05 -26.52
N GLN A 104 -14.99 -10.75 -26.67
CA GLN A 104 -13.78 -10.13 -26.18
C GLN A 104 -13.74 -10.10 -24.66
N VAL A 105 -12.76 -10.81 -24.10
CA VAL A 105 -12.42 -10.71 -22.67
C VAL A 105 -11.49 -9.53 -22.45
N ARG A 106 -11.69 -8.83 -21.33
CA ARG A 106 -10.92 -7.64 -20.93
C ARG A 106 -10.57 -7.72 -19.47
N PHE A 107 -9.59 -6.90 -19.09
CA PHE A 107 -9.38 -6.56 -17.68
C PHE A 107 -9.44 -5.05 -17.47
N SER A 108 -9.79 -4.66 -16.26
CA SER A 108 -9.71 -3.29 -15.77
C SER A 108 -8.99 -3.30 -14.42
N ILE A 109 -8.05 -2.38 -14.23
CA ILE A 109 -7.33 -2.21 -12.97
C ILE A 109 -7.95 -1.01 -12.26
N LEU A 110 -8.44 -1.24 -11.05
CA LEU A 110 -9.28 -0.30 -10.31
C LEU A 110 -8.81 -0.15 -8.87
N VAL A 111 -9.07 1.00 -8.30
CA VAL A 111 -8.89 1.28 -6.87
C VAL A 111 -10.15 1.96 -6.35
N PRO A 112 -10.71 1.49 -5.22
CA PRO A 112 -11.77 2.20 -4.53
C PRO A 112 -11.36 3.64 -4.23
N ASN A 113 -12.25 4.60 -4.47
CA ASN A 113 -11.99 5.99 -4.14
C ASN A 113 -12.51 6.29 -2.74
N ARG A 114 -11.59 6.49 -1.81
CA ARG A 114 -11.86 6.76 -0.39
C ARG A 114 -11.83 8.25 -0.03
N THR A 115 -11.85 9.13 -1.03
CA THR A 115 -11.74 10.59 -0.79
C THR A 115 -13.06 11.31 -0.60
N SER A 116 -14.20 10.63 -0.65
CA SER A 116 -15.52 11.20 -0.41
C SER A 116 -16.31 10.36 0.58
N ASP A 117 -17.03 11.03 1.48
CA ASP A 117 -17.83 10.41 2.53
C ASP A 117 -18.98 9.51 1.99
N GLN A 118 -19.35 9.66 0.72
CA GLN A 118 -20.39 8.86 0.07
C GLN A 118 -19.82 7.69 -0.76
N GLY A 119 -18.53 7.40 -0.63
CA GLY A 119 -17.86 6.57 -1.61
C GLY A 119 -17.78 7.26 -2.97
N GLY A 120 -16.80 6.97 -3.76
CA GLY A 120 -16.57 7.70 -5.00
C GLY A 120 -16.49 6.79 -6.22
N ILE A 121 -16.51 7.39 -7.41
CA ILE A 121 -16.21 6.67 -8.64
C ILE A 121 -14.81 6.05 -8.51
N PRO A 122 -14.64 4.73 -8.71
CA PRO A 122 -13.34 4.08 -8.59
C PRO A 122 -12.35 4.65 -9.60
N ARG A 123 -11.09 4.75 -9.19
CA ARG A 123 -10.01 5.18 -10.07
C ARG A 123 -9.52 4.04 -10.94
N SER A 124 -9.16 4.34 -12.18
CA SER A 124 -8.47 3.37 -13.05
C SER A 124 -6.97 3.47 -12.83
N GLY A 125 -6.41 2.60 -12.00
CA GLY A 125 -5.01 2.62 -11.61
C GLY A 125 -4.74 1.85 -10.32
N MET A 126 -3.69 2.28 -9.60
CA MET A 126 -3.22 1.66 -8.36
C MET A 126 -3.12 2.71 -7.26
N THR A 127 -2.97 2.26 -6.01
CA THR A 127 -2.62 3.12 -4.88
C THR A 127 -1.38 2.59 -4.18
N THR A 128 -0.64 3.45 -3.48
CA THR A 128 0.49 3.00 -2.66
C THR A 128 0.03 2.67 -1.24
N GLU A 129 0.62 1.66 -0.64
CA GLU A 129 0.38 1.32 0.77
C GLU A 129 0.90 2.41 1.73
N ASN A 130 1.79 3.29 1.27
CA ASN A 130 2.21 4.48 2.01
C ASN A 130 1.09 5.53 2.18
N SER A 131 -0.08 5.35 1.56
CA SER A 131 -1.28 6.14 1.85
C SER A 131 -1.97 5.75 3.15
N LYS A 132 -1.49 4.70 3.83
CA LYS A 132 -1.99 4.16 5.09
C LYS A 132 -0.92 4.20 6.18
N PHE A 133 -1.35 4.17 7.44
CA PHE A 133 -0.44 4.09 8.58
C PHE A 133 0.07 2.65 8.77
N ASN A 134 1.38 2.48 8.92
CA ASN A 134 1.97 1.17 9.23
C ASN A 134 1.81 0.85 10.70
N ILE A 135 0.92 -0.11 11.00
CA ILE A 135 0.59 -0.44 12.39
C ILE A 135 1.78 -1.02 13.17
N ASN A 136 2.73 -1.65 12.49
CA ASN A 136 3.94 -2.17 13.15
C ASN A 136 4.84 -1.05 13.71
N ARG A 137 4.68 0.20 13.23
CA ARG A 137 5.40 1.35 13.78
C ARG A 137 4.75 1.92 15.04
N LEU A 138 3.57 1.46 15.42
CA LEU A 138 2.88 1.98 16.60
C LEU A 138 3.73 1.81 17.87
N ILE A 139 4.51 0.73 17.97
CA ILE A 139 5.42 0.48 19.10
C ILE A 139 6.54 1.52 19.21
N GLU A 140 6.88 2.23 18.12
CA GLU A 140 7.89 3.29 18.14
C GLU A 140 7.44 4.48 18.98
N PHE A 141 6.13 4.81 18.97
CA PHE A 141 5.55 5.89 19.76
C PHE A 141 5.63 5.63 21.27
N GLU A 142 5.54 4.38 21.68
CA GLU A 142 5.69 4.02 23.10
C GLU A 142 7.14 4.09 23.55
N ASN A 143 8.09 3.75 22.67
CA ASN A 143 9.51 3.77 22.95
C ASN A 143 10.13 5.17 22.87
N ASP A 144 9.41 6.14 22.29
CA ASP A 144 9.87 7.52 22.21
C ASP A 144 9.75 8.18 23.58
N THR A 145 10.84 8.82 24.02
CA THR A 145 10.90 9.49 25.33
C THR A 145 10.33 10.90 25.32
N ASP A 146 9.85 11.38 24.19
CA ASP A 146 9.19 12.66 24.09
C ASP A 146 7.76 12.57 24.63
N GLU A 147 7.39 13.44 25.57
CA GLU A 147 6.08 13.43 26.25
C GLU A 147 4.88 13.62 25.31
N ASP A 148 5.13 14.01 24.05
CA ASP A 148 4.09 14.31 23.05
C ASP A 148 3.76 13.12 22.13
N THR A 149 4.40 11.96 22.30
CA THR A 149 4.17 10.75 21.48
C THR A 149 3.34 9.72 22.23
N ASP A 150 2.01 9.84 22.18
CA ASP A 150 1.06 8.85 22.70
C ASP A 150 0.61 7.92 21.56
N PRO A 151 0.84 6.58 21.64
CA PRO A 151 0.38 5.64 20.62
C PRO A 151 -1.12 5.72 20.31
N PHE A 152 -1.95 5.97 21.33
CA PHE A 152 -3.39 6.14 21.11
C PHE A 152 -3.68 7.41 20.30
N MET A 153 -3.04 8.53 20.63
CA MET A 153 -3.24 9.77 19.87
C MET A 153 -2.89 9.62 18.40
N ALA A 154 -1.85 8.83 18.07
CA ALA A 154 -1.44 8.56 16.70
C ALA A 154 -2.54 7.90 15.86
N ILE A 155 -3.34 6.99 16.43
CA ILE A 155 -4.36 6.25 15.69
C ILE A 155 -5.80 6.55 16.14
N SER A 156 -6.00 7.51 17.06
CA SER A 156 -7.32 7.89 17.59
C SER A 156 -8.28 8.45 16.53
N TYR A 157 -7.76 8.98 15.44
CA TYR A 157 -8.55 9.47 14.30
C TYR A 157 -9.07 8.37 13.39
N VAL A 158 -8.58 7.13 13.52
CA VAL A 158 -9.12 5.97 12.80
C VAL A 158 -10.51 5.65 13.38
N PRO A 159 -11.57 5.62 12.58
CA PRO A 159 -12.92 5.42 13.06
C PRO A 159 -13.07 4.14 13.89
N GLY A 160 -13.68 4.25 15.06
CA GLY A 160 -13.89 3.13 15.98
C GLY A 160 -12.66 2.69 16.79
N MET A 161 -11.52 3.39 16.67
CA MET A 161 -10.34 3.11 17.50
C MET A 161 -10.59 3.59 18.93
N THR A 162 -10.22 2.77 19.91
CA THR A 162 -10.31 3.09 21.34
C THR A 162 -8.98 2.84 22.04
N GLN A 163 -8.81 3.41 23.23
CA GLN A 163 -7.61 3.18 24.03
C GLN A 163 -7.38 1.69 24.32
N GLU A 164 -8.46 0.94 24.60
CA GLU A 164 -8.37 -0.50 24.89
C GLU A 164 -7.90 -1.31 23.68
N ILE A 165 -8.44 -0.97 22.47
CA ILE A 165 -8.01 -1.61 21.23
C ILE A 165 -6.54 -1.27 20.94
N THR A 166 -6.15 0.00 21.12
CA THR A 166 -4.75 0.42 20.94
C THR A 166 -3.81 -0.33 21.87
N ASN A 167 -4.17 -0.46 23.15
CA ASN A 167 -3.38 -1.20 24.13
C ASN A 167 -3.29 -2.70 23.78
N ALA A 168 -4.40 -3.30 23.32
CA ALA A 168 -4.38 -4.69 22.84
C ALA A 168 -3.54 -4.89 21.57
N ILE A 169 -3.46 -3.87 20.69
CA ILE A 169 -2.55 -3.88 19.53
C ILE A 169 -1.10 -3.79 19.97
N LEU A 170 -0.78 -2.94 20.95
CA LEU A 170 0.58 -2.80 21.49
C LEU A 170 1.04 -4.09 22.15
N ASP A 171 0.19 -4.73 22.99
CA ASP A 171 0.47 -6.04 23.59
C ASP A 171 0.63 -7.16 22.54
N TRP A 172 -0.02 -7.02 21.37
CA TRP A 172 0.18 -7.93 20.25
C TRP A 172 1.53 -7.76 19.56
N LEU A 173 2.06 -6.52 19.55
CA LEU A 173 3.28 -6.11 18.83
C LEU A 173 4.55 -6.21 19.66
N ASP A 174 4.48 -6.04 20.99
CA ASP A 174 5.66 -6.08 21.85
C ASP A 174 6.18 -7.53 22.04
N THR A 175 7.27 -7.69 22.77
CA THR A 175 7.97 -8.99 22.86
C THR A 175 7.79 -9.70 24.18
N ASP A 176 6.98 -9.14 25.08
CA ASP A 176 6.76 -9.73 26.41
C ASP A 176 5.30 -10.19 26.61
N ASP A 177 4.96 -10.71 27.77
CA ASP A 177 3.60 -11.15 28.13
C ASP A 177 3.09 -10.36 29.36
N SER A 178 3.51 -9.10 29.54
CA SER A 178 3.16 -8.25 30.69
C SER A 178 1.85 -7.51 30.46
N THR A 179 0.86 -7.72 31.32
CA THR A 179 -0.44 -7.02 31.25
C THR A 179 -0.39 -5.66 31.93
N ASP A 180 0.54 -4.81 31.57
CA ASP A 180 0.76 -3.52 32.24
C ASP A 180 -0.19 -2.42 31.70
N ARG A 181 -0.77 -2.61 30.49
CA ARG A 181 -1.68 -1.67 29.86
C ARG A 181 -3.14 -1.95 30.24
N THR A 182 -3.85 -0.91 30.65
CA THR A 182 -5.28 -1.03 31.00
C THR A 182 -6.12 -1.42 29.77
N GLY A 183 -6.81 -2.57 29.83
CA GLY A 183 -7.61 -3.09 28.72
C GLY A 183 -6.80 -3.78 27.63
N GLY A 184 -5.48 -3.90 27.80
CA GLY A 184 -4.60 -4.68 26.95
C GLY A 184 -4.89 -6.19 27.01
N ALA A 185 -4.31 -6.95 26.10
CA ALA A 185 -4.55 -8.39 25.99
C ALA A 185 -3.31 -9.14 25.55
N GLU A 186 -2.80 -9.94 26.49
CA GLU A 186 -1.68 -10.84 26.32
C GLU A 186 -2.10 -12.29 26.05
N SER A 187 -1.13 -13.18 25.80
CA SER A 187 -1.36 -14.59 25.48
C SER A 187 -2.36 -15.27 26.42
N ALA A 188 -2.33 -14.95 27.73
CA ALA A 188 -3.25 -15.52 28.72
C ALA A 188 -4.74 -15.23 28.40
N VAL A 189 -5.05 -14.09 27.80
CA VAL A 189 -6.41 -13.71 27.38
C VAL A 189 -6.86 -14.55 26.20
N TYR A 190 -6.01 -14.71 25.21
CA TYR A 190 -6.31 -15.42 23.97
C TYR A 190 -6.35 -16.94 24.17
N GLU A 191 -5.54 -17.48 25.08
CA GLU A 191 -5.53 -18.90 25.47
C GLU A 191 -6.79 -19.32 26.22
N ALA A 192 -7.51 -18.38 26.83
CA ALA A 192 -8.79 -18.62 27.51
C ALA A 192 -10.00 -18.68 26.57
N LEU A 193 -9.82 -18.39 25.28
CA LEU A 193 -10.90 -18.41 24.29
C LEU A 193 -11.35 -19.84 23.96
N ALA A 194 -12.57 -19.97 23.38
CA ALA A 194 -13.10 -21.27 22.92
C ALA A 194 -12.22 -21.95 21.85
N VAL A 195 -11.52 -21.18 21.05
CA VAL A 195 -10.46 -21.63 20.13
C VAL A 195 -9.18 -20.91 20.59
N PRO A 196 -8.34 -21.55 21.41
CA PRO A 196 -7.17 -20.92 21.98
C PRO A 196 -6.10 -20.61 20.94
N TYR A 197 -5.43 -19.47 21.11
CA TYR A 197 -4.18 -19.09 20.43
C TYR A 197 -3.39 -18.16 21.36
N SER A 198 -2.14 -17.91 21.06
CA SER A 198 -1.29 -16.98 21.81
C SER A 198 -1.20 -15.64 21.07
N ALA A 199 -0.88 -14.57 21.81
CA ALA A 199 -0.45 -13.31 21.19
C ALA A 199 0.77 -13.57 20.29
N ARG A 200 0.99 -12.67 19.33
CA ARG A 200 2.13 -12.80 18.41
C ARG A 200 3.45 -12.44 19.07
N ASN A 201 3.43 -11.45 19.96
CA ASN A 201 4.60 -10.87 20.64
C ASN A 201 5.67 -10.45 19.61
N GLY A 202 5.26 -9.67 18.61
CA GLY A 202 6.11 -9.19 17.56
C GLY A 202 5.36 -8.54 16.38
N PRO A 203 6.08 -8.03 15.39
CA PRO A 203 5.47 -7.35 14.26
C PRO A 203 4.46 -8.22 13.50
N MET A 204 3.31 -7.67 13.12
CA MET A 204 2.29 -8.37 12.32
C MET A 204 2.85 -8.73 10.93
N GLU A 205 2.55 -9.94 10.46
CA GLU A 205 2.87 -10.41 9.10
C GLU A 205 1.68 -10.28 8.13
N SER A 206 0.49 -10.07 8.67
CA SER A 206 -0.72 -9.83 7.90
C SER A 206 -1.60 -8.81 8.60
N ILE A 207 -2.15 -7.85 7.87
CA ILE A 207 -3.10 -6.90 8.44
C ILE A 207 -4.37 -7.60 8.97
N ASP A 208 -4.72 -8.79 8.44
CA ASP A 208 -5.84 -9.59 8.93
C ASP A 208 -5.61 -10.14 10.35
N GLU A 209 -4.39 -10.05 10.91
CA GLU A 209 -4.11 -10.38 12.32
C GLU A 209 -4.86 -9.46 13.29
N LEU A 210 -5.18 -8.23 12.88
CA LEU A 210 -6.03 -7.34 13.67
C LEU A 210 -7.38 -7.97 14.05
N LEU A 211 -7.93 -8.86 13.21
CA LEU A 211 -9.16 -9.61 13.54
C LEU A 211 -8.99 -10.59 14.72
N LYS A 212 -7.75 -10.87 15.13
CA LYS A 212 -7.45 -11.70 16.30
C LYS A 212 -7.20 -10.87 17.55
N VAL A 213 -6.96 -9.58 17.41
CA VAL A 213 -6.71 -8.66 18.53
C VAL A 213 -8.00 -8.41 19.29
N GLN A 214 -7.93 -8.42 20.62
CA GLN A 214 -9.07 -8.18 21.49
C GLN A 214 -9.75 -6.84 21.17
N GLY A 215 -11.07 -6.83 21.10
CA GLY A 215 -11.89 -5.65 20.82
C GLY A 215 -12.10 -5.37 19.32
N VAL A 216 -11.31 -5.95 18.44
CA VAL A 216 -11.48 -5.74 16.99
C VAL A 216 -12.56 -6.69 16.46
N THR A 217 -13.64 -6.11 15.96
CA THR A 217 -14.74 -6.86 15.30
C THR A 217 -14.60 -6.82 13.78
N PRO A 218 -15.24 -7.73 13.03
CA PRO A 218 -15.27 -7.65 11.58
C PRO A 218 -15.81 -6.30 11.06
N LEU A 219 -16.79 -5.70 11.73
CA LEU A 219 -17.32 -4.39 11.36
C LEU A 219 -16.27 -3.28 11.53
N LEU A 220 -15.55 -3.25 12.65
CA LEU A 220 -14.44 -2.30 12.85
C LEU A 220 -13.32 -2.49 11.84
N PHE A 221 -13.05 -3.75 11.46
CA PHE A 221 -11.96 -4.05 10.54
C PHE A 221 -12.29 -3.76 9.08
N TYR A 222 -13.48 -4.15 8.61
CA TYR A 222 -13.90 -3.98 7.21
C TYR A 222 -14.72 -2.71 6.95
N GLY A 223 -15.34 -2.13 8.01
CA GLY A 223 -16.34 -1.08 7.85
C GLY A 223 -17.65 -1.60 7.27
N GLU A 224 -18.42 -0.70 6.71
CA GLU A 224 -19.72 -0.98 6.05
C GLU A 224 -19.53 -1.47 4.59
N ASP A 225 -18.37 -1.24 3.96
CA ASP A 225 -18.02 -1.68 2.60
C ASP A 225 -17.85 -3.21 2.52
N ALA A 226 -18.98 -3.92 2.56
CA ALA A 226 -19.03 -5.38 2.59
C ALA A 226 -18.40 -6.01 1.35
N ASN A 227 -18.59 -5.39 0.21
CA ASN A 227 -18.08 -5.91 -1.05
C ASN A 227 -16.73 -5.33 -1.47
N ARG A 228 -16.18 -4.36 -0.70
CA ARG A 228 -14.86 -3.73 -0.89
C ARG A 228 -14.70 -2.99 -2.22
N ASN A 229 -15.77 -2.34 -2.67
CA ASN A 229 -15.75 -1.56 -3.91
C ASN A 229 -15.56 -0.05 -3.67
N GLY A 230 -15.68 0.42 -2.41
CA GLY A 230 -15.60 1.82 -2.01
C GLY A 230 -16.78 2.66 -2.51
N ILE A 231 -17.92 2.05 -2.77
CA ILE A 231 -19.15 2.69 -3.23
C ILE A 231 -20.24 2.31 -2.24
N LEU A 232 -21.03 3.28 -1.78
CA LEU A 232 -22.16 3.01 -0.90
C LEU A 232 -23.25 2.27 -1.68
N ASP A 233 -23.40 0.98 -1.41
CA ASP A 233 -24.43 0.16 -2.00
C ASP A 233 -25.71 0.13 -1.13
N PRO A 234 -26.91 -0.17 -1.69
CA PRO A 234 -28.18 -0.14 -0.93
C PRO A 234 -28.27 -1.09 0.26
N ASN A 235 -27.38 -2.04 0.42
CA ASN A 235 -27.29 -2.93 1.58
C ASN A 235 -26.26 -2.43 2.63
N GLU A 236 -25.61 -1.34 2.35
CA GLU A 236 -24.62 -0.66 3.18
C GLU A 236 -25.15 0.68 3.70
N ASP A 237 -26.45 0.94 3.48
CA ASP A 237 -27.22 2.12 3.95
C ASP A 237 -28.68 1.72 4.26
N ASP A 238 -28.88 0.56 4.93
CA ASP A 238 -30.21 0.08 5.29
C ASP A 238 -30.37 -0.29 6.77
N GLY A 239 -29.37 0.02 7.59
CA GLY A 239 -29.34 -0.21 9.02
C GLY A 239 -29.08 -1.68 9.36
N GLU A 240 -30.00 -2.29 10.07
CA GLU A 240 -29.91 -3.71 10.48
C GLU A 240 -30.67 -4.67 9.55
N ASP A 241 -31.25 -4.16 8.43
CA ASP A 241 -32.11 -4.97 7.56
C ASP A 241 -31.32 -6.06 6.81
N ARG A 242 -30.09 -5.76 6.41
CA ARG A 242 -29.17 -6.71 5.73
C ARG A 242 -27.74 -6.53 6.24
N PRO A 243 -26.94 -7.60 6.30
CA PRO A 243 -25.50 -7.48 6.61
C PRO A 243 -24.72 -6.74 5.49
N PRO A 244 -23.71 -5.93 5.87
CA PRO A 244 -23.29 -5.61 7.24
C PRO A 244 -24.33 -4.73 7.94
N GLY A 245 -24.35 -4.71 9.30
CA GLY A 245 -25.10 -3.67 10.00
C GLY A 245 -24.42 -2.32 9.77
N ASP A 246 -25.20 -1.30 9.45
CA ASP A 246 -24.76 0.06 9.19
C ASP A 246 -25.63 1.07 10.00
N ASN A 247 -25.31 2.35 9.92
CA ASN A 247 -26.02 3.39 10.68
C ASN A 247 -27.12 4.09 9.86
N ALA A 248 -27.28 3.77 8.57
CA ALA A 248 -28.24 4.34 7.62
C ALA A 248 -28.18 5.88 7.53
N ASP A 249 -26.99 6.47 7.54
CA ASP A 249 -26.79 7.91 7.48
C ASP A 249 -26.43 8.42 6.08
N GLY A 250 -26.30 7.51 5.09
CA GLY A 250 -25.96 7.83 3.71
C GLY A 250 -24.47 8.08 3.48
N ILE A 251 -23.62 7.70 4.45
CA ILE A 251 -22.16 7.79 4.39
C ILE A 251 -21.58 6.38 4.44
N LEU A 252 -20.56 6.08 3.65
CA LEU A 252 -19.87 4.80 3.70
C LEU A 252 -18.75 4.85 4.75
N ASP A 253 -18.97 4.19 5.88
CA ASP A 253 -17.96 4.09 6.94
C ASP A 253 -16.89 3.04 6.61
N PHE A 254 -15.64 3.49 6.50
CA PHE A 254 -14.49 2.64 6.24
C PHE A 254 -13.91 2.04 7.53
N GLY A 255 -13.41 0.80 7.45
CA GLY A 255 -12.82 0.10 8.57
C GLY A 255 -11.30 0.26 8.69
N PHE A 256 -10.71 -0.34 9.77
CA PHE A 256 -9.27 -0.26 10.06
C PHE A 256 -8.38 -0.63 8.88
N ARG A 257 -8.78 -1.60 8.09
CA ARG A 257 -8.04 -2.06 6.91
C ARG A 257 -7.83 -0.96 5.85
N ASP A 258 -8.67 0.07 5.84
CA ASP A 258 -8.59 1.16 4.88
C ASP A 258 -7.61 2.25 5.30
N PHE A 259 -7.33 2.34 6.60
CA PHE A 259 -6.42 3.31 7.21
C PHE A 259 -5.08 2.70 7.62
N LEU A 260 -5.05 1.40 7.92
CA LEU A 260 -3.89 0.69 8.47
C LEU A 260 -3.31 -0.29 7.47
N THR A 261 -2.00 -0.46 7.52
CA THR A 261 -1.23 -1.43 6.72
C THR A 261 -0.06 -1.98 7.51
N ILE A 262 0.57 -3.02 6.99
CA ILE A 262 1.88 -3.52 7.44
C ILE A 262 2.93 -3.41 6.33
N SER A 263 2.55 -2.92 5.17
CA SER A 263 3.32 -3.05 3.92
C SER A 263 3.72 -1.71 3.30
N SER A 264 3.60 -0.59 4.04
CA SER A 264 4.10 0.69 3.55
C SER A 264 5.63 0.68 3.55
N ARG A 265 6.22 0.70 2.37
CA ARG A 265 7.67 0.53 2.18
C ARG A 265 8.17 1.31 0.99
N GLU A 266 9.39 1.81 1.10
CA GLU A 266 10.13 2.50 0.05
C GLU A 266 11.51 1.89 -0.13
N ARG A 267 12.01 1.92 -1.34
CA ARG A 267 13.38 1.53 -1.66
C ARG A 267 14.37 2.58 -1.14
N ASN A 268 15.33 2.14 -0.36
CA ASN A 268 16.43 2.99 0.13
C ASN A 268 17.70 2.83 -0.72
N ARG A 269 17.54 2.72 -2.04
CA ARG A 269 18.62 2.56 -3.01
C ARG A 269 18.40 3.48 -4.21
N LEU A 270 19.47 3.72 -4.95
CA LEU A 270 19.41 4.40 -6.25
C LEU A 270 18.63 3.55 -7.27
N PRO A 271 18.07 4.15 -8.34
CA PRO A 271 17.36 3.41 -9.38
C PRO A 271 18.17 2.27 -10.01
N GLY A 272 19.50 2.38 -10.07
CA GLY A 272 20.40 1.32 -10.54
C GLY A 272 20.66 0.18 -9.55
N GLY A 273 20.09 0.26 -8.33
CA GLY A 273 20.30 -0.72 -7.25
C GLY A 273 21.54 -0.44 -6.39
N GLU A 274 22.31 0.60 -6.67
CA GLU A 274 23.43 1.05 -5.86
C GLU A 274 22.92 1.65 -4.53
N GLU A 275 23.75 1.61 -3.48
CA GLU A 275 23.40 2.15 -2.17
C GLU A 275 23.45 3.69 -2.19
N LYS A 276 22.51 4.32 -1.49
CA LYS A 276 22.58 5.75 -1.20
C LYS A 276 23.69 6.02 -0.19
N ILE A 277 24.26 7.23 -0.22
CA ILE A 277 25.24 7.64 0.78
C ILE A 277 24.52 7.86 2.11
N ASN A 278 24.85 7.03 3.11
CA ASN A 278 24.31 7.19 4.45
C ASN A 278 25.08 8.27 5.23
N ILE A 279 24.41 9.41 5.45
CA ILE A 279 24.99 10.53 6.21
C ILE A 279 25.04 10.30 7.71
N ASN A 280 24.46 9.18 8.20
CA ASN A 280 24.59 8.70 9.58
C ASN A 280 25.63 7.57 9.72
N ASN A 281 26.43 7.29 8.68
CA ASN A 281 27.50 6.30 8.79
C ASN A 281 28.37 6.58 10.03
N GLY A 282 28.60 5.53 10.83
CA GLY A 282 29.39 5.64 12.06
C GLY A 282 30.87 5.92 11.81
N ILE A 283 31.39 5.58 10.63
CA ILE A 283 32.76 5.90 10.20
C ILE A 283 32.76 7.21 9.44
N VAL A 284 32.92 8.32 10.19
CA VAL A 284 32.81 9.69 9.67
C VAL A 284 33.78 9.96 8.50
N ALA A 285 34.97 9.37 8.53
CA ALA A 285 35.95 9.54 7.47
C ALA A 285 35.52 8.87 6.16
N GLU A 286 34.92 7.68 6.22
CA GLU A 286 34.40 7.00 5.04
C GLU A 286 33.20 7.75 4.43
N MET A 287 32.28 8.21 5.27
CA MET A 287 31.17 9.07 4.86
C MET A 287 31.68 10.34 4.16
N HIS A 288 32.68 11.00 4.75
CA HIS A 288 33.28 12.19 4.15
C HIS A 288 33.83 11.91 2.76
N ASP A 289 34.60 10.82 2.62
CA ASP A 289 35.25 10.45 1.36
C ASP A 289 34.16 10.15 0.28
N PHE A 290 33.08 9.42 0.61
CA PHE A 290 31.95 9.20 -0.31
C PHE A 290 31.25 10.51 -0.73
N LEU A 291 31.06 11.44 0.19
CA LEU A 291 30.44 12.74 -0.11
C LEU A 291 31.35 13.63 -0.98
N GLU A 292 32.68 13.60 -0.72
CA GLU A 292 33.65 14.40 -1.49
C GLU A 292 33.86 13.86 -2.91
N ASP A 293 33.81 12.54 -3.08
CA ASP A 293 33.98 11.86 -4.37
C ASP A 293 32.75 11.96 -5.28
N ASP A 294 31.55 12.26 -4.72
CA ASP A 294 30.35 12.47 -5.52
C ASP A 294 30.45 13.81 -6.30
N ALA A 295 30.31 13.71 -7.64
CA ALA A 295 30.51 14.82 -8.55
C ALA A 295 29.55 16.00 -8.34
N ASP A 296 28.35 15.73 -7.76
CA ASP A 296 27.32 16.75 -7.55
C ASP A 296 27.35 17.34 -6.13
N LEU A 297 27.99 16.67 -5.15
CA LEU A 297 28.07 17.11 -3.76
C LEU A 297 29.37 17.88 -3.48
N GLY A 298 30.52 17.23 -3.62
CA GLY A 298 31.83 17.85 -3.52
C GLY A 298 32.26 18.24 -2.11
N THR A 299 33.45 18.85 -2.03
CA THR A 299 34.18 19.11 -0.78
C THR A 299 33.42 19.95 0.24
N GLU A 300 32.71 20.99 -0.18
CA GLU A 300 32.02 21.89 0.78
C GLU A 300 30.83 21.23 1.46
N VAL A 301 30.08 20.40 0.71
CA VAL A 301 28.99 19.58 1.25
C VAL A 301 29.54 18.51 2.20
N ALA A 302 30.63 17.84 1.81
CA ALA A 302 31.31 16.85 2.64
C ALA A 302 31.78 17.47 3.97
N LYS A 303 32.40 18.65 3.95
CA LYS A 303 32.80 19.38 5.15
C LYS A 303 31.61 19.70 6.05
N PHE A 304 30.52 20.22 5.47
CA PHE A 304 29.36 20.64 6.24
C PHE A 304 28.68 19.47 6.93
N ILE A 305 28.36 18.38 6.18
CA ILE A 305 27.72 17.19 6.73
C ILE A 305 28.60 16.52 7.78
N THR A 306 29.90 16.43 7.52
CA THR A 306 30.87 15.91 8.47
C THR A 306 30.93 16.77 9.74
N GLY A 307 30.96 18.08 9.59
CA GLY A 307 30.92 19.02 10.71
C GLY A 307 29.66 18.85 11.56
N TYR A 308 28.50 18.68 10.93
CA TYR A 308 27.24 18.40 11.64
C TYR A 308 27.33 17.10 12.46
N ARG A 309 27.89 16.04 11.88
CA ARG A 309 28.07 14.76 12.60
C ARG A 309 28.99 14.89 13.82
N LEU A 310 30.00 15.73 13.73
CA LEU A 310 30.97 15.93 14.80
C LEU A 310 30.45 16.84 15.93
N THR A 311 29.64 17.85 15.64
CA THR A 311 29.31 18.91 16.63
C THR A 311 27.84 19.24 16.77
N GLY A 312 26.97 18.71 15.88
CA GLY A 312 25.53 19.00 15.82
C GLY A 312 25.24 20.40 15.26
N ASP A 313 23.95 20.71 15.14
CA ASP A 313 23.45 22.02 14.73
C ASP A 313 23.42 22.97 15.92
N GLN A 314 24.11 24.10 15.80
CA GLN A 314 24.17 25.13 16.83
C GLN A 314 22.84 25.88 17.03
N ASN A 315 21.97 25.84 16.03
CA ASN A 315 20.66 26.50 16.03
C ASN A 315 19.53 25.61 16.48
N ALA A 316 19.75 24.30 16.56
CA ALA A 316 18.70 23.36 16.96
C ALA A 316 18.54 23.35 18.48
N ASP A 317 17.30 23.31 18.96
CA ASP A 317 16.99 22.94 20.33
C ASP A 317 17.57 21.55 20.63
N SER A 318 18.03 21.34 21.85
CA SER A 318 18.68 20.09 22.26
C SER A 318 17.78 18.83 22.07
N GLN A 319 16.49 19.02 21.99
CA GLN A 319 15.49 17.97 21.66
C GLN A 319 15.32 17.74 20.15
N ALA A 320 15.71 18.71 19.33
CA ALA A 320 15.57 18.63 17.87
C ALA A 320 16.72 17.89 17.18
N GLN A 321 17.81 17.62 17.88
CA GLN A 321 18.93 16.85 17.34
C GLN A 321 18.66 15.34 17.45
N GLY A 322 18.93 14.61 16.37
CA GLY A 322 18.86 13.16 16.38
C GLY A 322 19.82 12.57 17.41
N LYS A 323 19.32 11.70 18.29
CA LYS A 323 20.16 10.95 19.21
C LYS A 323 20.80 9.77 18.46
N LEU A 324 22.01 9.40 18.87
CA LEU A 324 22.65 8.20 18.34
C LEU A 324 21.84 6.97 18.77
N THR A 325 21.61 6.03 17.86
CA THR A 325 21.01 4.75 18.20
C THR A 325 21.95 3.96 19.12
N ILE A 326 21.41 2.93 19.80
CA ILE A 326 22.22 2.06 20.68
C ILE A 326 23.40 1.45 19.92
N GLU A 327 23.19 1.04 18.68
CA GLU A 327 24.24 0.47 17.82
C GLU A 327 25.27 1.51 17.43
N GLN A 328 24.84 2.73 17.06
CA GLN A 328 25.74 3.84 16.80
C GLN A 328 26.53 4.21 18.04
N GLN A 329 25.92 4.24 19.22
CA GLN A 329 26.60 4.50 20.47
C GLN A 329 27.65 3.43 20.80
N GLN A 330 27.35 2.16 20.59
CA GLN A 330 28.31 1.06 20.78
C GLN A 330 29.52 1.21 19.83
N LEU A 331 29.29 1.60 18.58
CA LEU A 331 30.37 1.87 17.62
C LEU A 331 31.21 3.09 18.05
N VAL A 332 30.56 4.15 18.51
CA VAL A 332 31.21 5.35 19.07
C VAL A 332 32.12 4.97 20.24
N ASP A 333 31.63 4.18 21.19
CA ASP A 333 32.37 3.72 22.37
C ASP A 333 33.56 2.83 21.97
N TRP A 334 33.39 1.99 20.95
CA TRP A 334 34.46 1.16 20.40
C TRP A 334 35.54 2.02 19.73
N ILE A 335 35.16 2.99 18.89
CA ILE A 335 36.08 3.92 18.25
C ILE A 335 36.87 4.70 19.30
N ALA A 336 36.18 5.32 20.26
CA ALA A 336 36.80 6.12 21.32
C ALA A 336 37.81 5.30 22.14
N LYS A 337 37.49 4.05 22.44
CA LYS A 337 38.37 3.12 23.15
C LYS A 337 39.64 2.80 22.34
N ASN A 338 39.52 2.53 21.06
CA ASN A 338 40.66 2.16 20.20
C ASN A 338 41.55 3.36 19.88
N ILE A 339 40.97 4.58 19.76
CA ILE A 339 41.73 5.81 19.69
C ILE A 339 42.54 6.03 20.97
N SER A 340 41.91 5.89 22.14
CA SER A 340 42.61 6.10 23.44
C SER A 340 43.71 5.07 23.68
N ASN A 341 43.60 3.89 23.12
CA ASN A 341 44.61 2.84 23.18
C ASN A 341 45.73 3.02 22.15
N GLY A 342 45.60 3.99 21.22
CA GLY A 342 46.57 4.25 20.13
C GLY A 342 46.54 3.22 19.02
N GLU A 343 45.46 2.41 18.93
CA GLU A 343 45.26 1.39 17.91
C GLU A 343 44.74 2.00 16.60
N LEU A 344 44.00 3.14 16.68
CA LEU A 344 43.55 3.94 15.55
C LEU A 344 44.38 5.20 15.47
N GLY A 345 44.92 5.48 14.28
CA GLY A 345 45.67 6.71 14.01
C GLY A 345 44.74 7.92 13.78
N GLN A 346 45.30 9.13 13.90
CA GLN A 346 44.58 10.33 13.58
C GLN A 346 44.26 10.41 12.08
N VAL A 347 42.99 10.59 11.75
CA VAL A 347 42.51 10.76 10.38
C VAL A 347 42.07 12.20 10.18
N THR A 348 42.71 12.90 9.26
CA THR A 348 42.40 14.28 8.95
C THR A 348 41.91 14.42 7.51
N ARG A 349 40.77 15.09 7.28
CA ARG A 349 40.27 15.49 5.97
C ARG A 349 39.92 16.95 5.95
N ASN A 350 40.37 17.66 4.94
CA ASN A 350 40.11 19.11 4.77
C ASN A 350 40.42 19.96 6.02
N GLY A 351 41.41 19.54 6.83
CA GLY A 351 41.80 20.20 8.08
C GLY A 351 40.97 19.84 9.31
N MET A 352 39.94 19.01 9.19
CA MET A 352 39.12 18.48 10.30
C MET A 352 39.70 17.17 10.82
N ASP A 353 39.67 16.96 12.13
CA ASP A 353 40.03 15.71 12.77
C ASP A 353 38.82 14.77 12.76
N LEU A 354 38.84 13.76 11.89
CA LEU A 354 37.78 12.76 11.74
C LEU A 354 38.04 11.48 12.55
N SER A 355 39.05 11.47 13.39
CA SER A 355 39.28 10.40 14.34
C SER A 355 38.32 10.46 15.54
N GLN A 356 37.67 11.61 15.76
CA GLN A 356 36.66 11.74 16.79
C GLN A 356 35.36 11.02 16.41
N PRO A 357 34.68 10.35 17.37
CA PRO A 357 33.39 9.76 17.11
C PRO A 357 32.31 10.82 16.84
N PRO A 358 31.27 10.51 16.05
CA PRO A 358 30.15 11.41 15.86
C PRO A 358 29.41 11.69 17.18
N THR A 359 28.95 12.92 17.36
CA THR A 359 28.17 13.33 18.54
C THR A 359 26.70 13.61 18.23
N ALA A 360 26.36 13.76 16.95
CA ALA A 360 25.01 14.03 16.48
C ALA A 360 24.63 13.09 15.33
N SER A 361 23.34 12.83 15.17
CA SER A 361 22.77 12.12 14.03
C SER A 361 21.68 12.97 13.36
N PHE A 362 21.40 12.66 12.11
CA PHE A 362 20.28 13.23 11.39
C PHE A 362 19.03 12.34 11.61
N ARG A 363 17.89 12.95 11.89
CA ARG A 363 16.59 12.25 11.90
C ARG A 363 16.06 12.09 10.48
N SER A 364 16.32 13.11 9.66
CA SER A 364 16.02 13.13 8.23
C SER A 364 17.04 14.00 7.49
N ILE A 365 17.07 13.91 6.17
CA ILE A 365 17.91 14.81 5.35
C ILE A 365 17.50 16.28 5.47
N TYR A 366 16.29 16.57 5.94
CA TYR A 366 15.78 17.94 6.12
C TYR A 366 16.43 18.66 7.31
N ASP A 367 17.09 17.93 8.21
CA ASP A 367 17.88 18.54 9.28
C ASP A 367 19.04 19.40 8.73
N LEU A 368 19.45 19.15 7.49
CA LEU A 368 20.45 19.95 6.78
C LEU A 368 20.00 21.39 6.49
N ILE A 369 18.69 21.68 6.40
CA ILE A 369 18.17 22.99 5.99
C ILE A 369 18.47 24.04 7.08
N ASP A 370 19.07 25.17 6.69
CA ASP A 370 19.45 26.31 7.54
C ASP A 370 20.30 25.97 8.78
N ALA A 371 20.91 24.77 8.80
CA ALA A 371 21.72 24.34 9.92
C ALA A 371 23.09 25.10 9.96
N GLN A 372 23.64 25.27 11.14
CA GLN A 372 24.96 25.87 11.38
C GLN A 372 25.78 24.96 12.29
N VAL A 373 27.02 24.74 11.92
CA VAL A 373 27.93 23.88 12.69
C VAL A 373 29.21 24.63 13.01
N GLN A 374 29.79 24.38 14.17
CA GLN A 374 31.07 24.94 14.55
C GLN A 374 32.10 23.82 14.68
N VAL A 375 33.08 23.81 13.80
CA VAL A 375 34.11 22.77 13.72
C VAL A 375 35.52 23.40 13.83
N ASP A 376 36.48 22.63 14.32
CA ASP A 376 37.89 23.01 14.26
C ASP A 376 38.47 22.60 12.91
N ILE A 377 38.97 23.57 12.16
CA ILE A 377 39.65 23.34 10.89
C ILE A 377 41.11 23.83 11.01
N GLY A 378 42.03 22.88 11.16
CA GLY A 378 43.45 23.19 11.30
C GLY A 378 43.84 23.98 12.58
N GLY A 379 43.11 23.76 13.68
CA GLY A 379 43.29 24.43 14.94
C GLY A 379 42.54 25.77 15.06
N VAL A 380 41.66 26.10 14.11
CA VAL A 380 40.87 27.34 14.09
C VAL A 380 39.37 26.98 14.17
N PRO A 381 38.66 27.43 15.22
CA PRO A 381 37.20 27.30 15.28
C PRO A 381 36.54 28.02 14.09
N THR A 382 35.85 27.25 13.22
CA THR A 382 35.24 27.76 12.00
C THR A 382 33.74 27.42 12.01
N THR A 383 32.91 28.42 11.73
CA THR A 383 31.47 28.22 11.56
C THR A 383 31.19 27.93 10.09
N LEU A 384 30.59 26.77 9.83
CA LEU A 384 30.07 26.41 8.51
C LEU A 384 28.55 26.55 8.51
N THR A 385 28.02 27.14 7.46
CA THR A 385 26.55 27.27 7.25
C THR A 385 26.09 26.31 6.19
N SER A 386 24.87 25.82 6.35
CA SER A 386 24.26 24.95 5.37
C SER A 386 24.19 25.59 3.98
N PRO A 387 24.55 24.87 2.91
CA PRO A 387 24.32 25.34 1.56
C PRO A 387 22.84 25.34 1.15
N TRP A 388 21.96 24.71 1.95
CA TRP A 388 20.54 24.62 1.70
C TRP A 388 19.76 25.58 2.58
N SER A 389 19.23 26.63 1.96
CA SER A 389 18.54 27.69 2.71
C SER A 389 17.05 27.75 2.39
N SER A 390 16.24 27.87 3.45
CA SER A 390 14.79 28.08 3.33
C SER A 390 14.41 29.44 2.74
N SER A 391 15.35 30.38 2.63
CA SER A 391 15.12 31.72 2.07
C SER A 391 14.88 31.74 0.56
N ASP A 392 15.34 30.71 -0.18
CA ASP A 392 15.08 30.51 -1.61
C ASP A 392 14.33 29.19 -1.83
N GLY A 393 13.01 29.24 -1.71
CA GLY A 393 12.16 28.06 -1.80
C GLY A 393 12.24 27.31 -3.15
N ALA A 394 12.49 28.00 -4.26
CA ALA A 394 12.58 27.36 -5.57
C ALA A 394 13.89 26.57 -5.71
N ALA A 395 15.02 27.18 -5.33
CA ALA A 395 16.32 26.50 -5.32
C ALA A 395 16.33 25.34 -4.29
N LEU A 396 15.76 25.56 -3.10
CA LEU A 396 15.66 24.53 -2.08
C LEU A 396 14.86 23.31 -2.55
N MET A 397 13.74 23.51 -3.26
CA MET A 397 12.92 22.44 -3.83
C MET A 397 13.76 21.54 -4.76
N GLU A 398 14.45 22.14 -5.72
CA GLU A 398 15.27 21.41 -6.69
C GLU A 398 16.40 20.65 -5.99
N GLN A 399 17.08 21.31 -5.06
CA GLN A 399 18.20 20.74 -4.31
C GLN A 399 17.76 19.56 -3.43
N MET A 400 16.62 19.68 -2.70
CA MET A 400 16.13 18.61 -1.84
C MET A 400 15.69 17.39 -2.64
N ILE A 401 15.02 17.56 -3.78
CA ILE A 401 14.68 16.45 -4.68
C ILE A 401 15.95 15.70 -5.13
N ALA A 402 17.03 16.43 -5.43
CA ALA A 402 18.30 15.82 -5.81
C ALA A 402 18.95 15.06 -4.65
N LEU A 403 18.92 15.63 -3.43
CA LEU A 403 19.49 15.02 -2.23
C LEU A 403 18.74 13.76 -1.80
N GLU A 404 17.41 13.77 -1.82
CA GLU A 404 16.57 12.61 -1.50
C GLU A 404 16.90 11.38 -2.36
N ARG A 405 17.33 11.61 -3.58
CA ARG A 405 17.76 10.55 -4.48
C ARG A 405 19.11 9.95 -4.11
N LYS A 406 20.03 10.74 -3.53
CA LYS A 406 21.43 10.36 -3.29
C LYS A 406 21.74 10.00 -1.85
N LEU A 407 21.10 10.68 -0.91
CA LEU A 407 21.39 10.58 0.52
C LEU A 407 20.34 9.77 1.26
N THR A 408 20.77 9.14 2.33
CA THR A 408 19.90 8.49 3.31
C THR A 408 20.43 8.72 4.73
N VAL A 409 19.56 8.54 5.71
CA VAL A 409 19.92 8.57 7.14
C VAL A 409 19.89 7.18 7.77
N LEU A 410 19.46 6.14 7.01
CA LEU A 410 19.26 4.78 7.45
C LEU A 410 20.21 3.80 6.74
N ASN A 411 20.59 2.73 7.43
CA ASN A 411 21.38 1.65 6.85
C ASN A 411 20.52 0.59 6.15
N ASP A 412 19.22 0.59 6.42
CA ASP A 412 18.32 -0.44 5.92
C ASP A 412 18.14 -0.34 4.40
N GLU A 413 17.95 -1.48 3.77
CA GLU A 413 17.69 -1.58 2.33
C GLU A 413 16.35 -0.93 1.94
N PHE A 414 15.43 -0.85 2.90
CA PHE A 414 14.08 -0.32 2.75
C PHE A 414 13.77 0.70 3.86
N ILE A 415 12.87 1.61 3.58
CA ILE A 415 12.31 2.54 4.57
C ILE A 415 10.84 2.18 4.76
N ASP A 416 10.49 1.72 5.94
CA ASP A 416 9.13 1.34 6.27
C ASP A 416 8.36 2.49 6.93
N GLY A 417 7.05 2.55 6.69
CA GLY A 417 6.10 3.31 7.47
C GLY A 417 6.08 4.84 7.26
N ARG A 418 6.73 5.37 6.22
CA ARG A 418 6.51 6.77 5.83
C ARG A 418 5.13 6.94 5.22
N ILE A 419 4.52 8.11 5.46
CA ILE A 419 3.16 8.45 5.01
C ILE A 419 3.23 9.35 3.77
N ASN A 420 2.55 8.93 2.71
CA ASN A 420 2.47 9.69 1.46
C ASN A 420 1.45 10.83 1.59
N ILE A 421 1.94 12.05 1.76
CA ILE A 421 1.12 13.25 1.97
C ILE A 421 0.26 13.61 0.76
N ASN A 422 0.59 13.13 -0.44
CA ASN A 422 -0.19 13.39 -1.64
C ASN A 422 -1.44 12.50 -1.75
N THR A 423 -1.50 11.38 -1.02
CA THR A 423 -2.55 10.36 -1.19
C THR A 423 -3.21 9.90 0.12
N ALA A 424 -2.58 10.11 1.27
CA ALA A 424 -3.10 9.70 2.56
C ALA A 424 -4.42 10.41 2.90
N SER A 425 -5.33 9.72 3.59
CA SER A 425 -6.54 10.34 4.13
C SER A 425 -6.21 11.29 5.29
N ARG A 426 -7.20 12.09 5.73
CA ARG A 426 -7.04 13.02 6.86
C ARG A 426 -6.67 12.26 8.14
N GLU A 427 -7.36 11.14 8.38
CA GLU A 427 -7.16 10.28 9.55
C GLU A 427 -5.73 9.74 9.60
N VAL A 428 -5.19 9.34 8.45
CA VAL A 428 -3.81 8.84 8.34
C VAL A 428 -2.79 9.97 8.48
N LEU A 429 -3.07 11.16 7.93
CA LEU A 429 -2.18 12.32 8.14
C LEU A 429 -2.08 12.69 9.62
N MET A 430 -3.20 12.62 10.35
CA MET A 430 -3.24 12.89 11.79
C MET A 430 -2.46 11.89 12.64
N ALA A 431 -2.05 10.75 12.08
CA ALA A 431 -1.21 9.77 12.77
C ALA A 431 0.26 10.22 12.94
N MET A 432 0.69 11.26 12.24
CA MET A 432 2.07 11.76 12.36
C MET A 432 2.22 12.65 13.59
N PRO A 433 3.34 12.55 14.33
CA PRO A 433 3.65 13.47 15.42
C PRO A 433 3.59 14.93 14.96
N ASP A 434 3.18 15.85 15.82
CA ASP A 434 3.02 17.29 15.54
C ASP A 434 2.05 17.65 14.39
N MET A 435 1.35 16.70 13.82
CA MET A 435 0.33 16.97 12.82
C MET A 435 -0.90 17.58 13.50
N THR A 436 -1.37 18.70 12.98
CA THR A 436 -2.58 19.35 13.44
C THR A 436 -3.67 19.27 12.38
N GLU A 437 -4.93 19.38 12.78
CA GLU A 437 -6.05 19.40 11.84
C GLU A 437 -5.88 20.48 10.77
N ALA A 438 -5.42 21.66 11.15
CA ALA A 438 -5.19 22.78 10.22
C ALA A 438 -4.10 22.46 9.18
N ILE A 439 -3.02 21.75 9.58
CA ILE A 439 -1.96 21.32 8.66
C ILE A 439 -2.50 20.23 7.74
N ALA A 440 -3.20 19.23 8.27
CA ALA A 440 -3.76 18.13 7.48
C ALA A 440 -4.78 18.66 6.43
N ASP A 441 -5.68 19.55 6.83
CA ASP A 441 -6.65 20.16 5.92
C ASP A 441 -5.95 20.99 4.82
N LYS A 442 -4.87 21.70 5.17
CA LYS A 442 -4.08 22.47 4.22
C LYS A 442 -3.33 21.58 3.23
N ILE A 443 -2.80 20.43 3.68
CA ILE A 443 -2.20 19.42 2.81
C ILE A 443 -3.25 18.91 1.80
N ILE A 444 -4.44 18.57 2.27
CA ILE A 444 -5.52 18.07 1.43
C ILE A 444 -5.97 19.10 0.39
N GLU A 445 -6.03 20.39 0.77
CA GLU A 445 -6.37 21.49 -0.13
C GLU A 445 -5.34 21.68 -1.26
N LEU A 446 -4.03 21.54 -0.94
CA LEU A 446 -2.93 21.89 -1.84
C LEU A 446 -2.33 20.71 -2.61
N ARG A 447 -2.64 19.47 -2.23
CA ARG A 447 -2.14 18.29 -2.93
C ARG A 447 -2.73 18.16 -4.35
N PRO A 448 -2.11 17.40 -5.27
CA PRO A 448 -2.68 17.17 -6.61
C PRO A 448 -4.03 16.48 -6.50
N PRO A 449 -5.03 16.87 -7.29
CA PRO A 449 -6.25 16.09 -7.39
C PRO A 449 -5.92 14.72 -7.99
N ILE A 450 -6.28 13.65 -7.29
CA ILE A 450 -6.01 12.27 -7.70
C ILE A 450 -6.90 11.86 -8.89
N MET A 451 -8.08 12.49 -9.03
CA MET A 451 -9.04 12.25 -10.10
C MET A 451 -9.00 13.40 -11.11
N ALA A 452 -8.89 13.05 -12.37
CA ALA A 452 -9.01 13.93 -13.53
C ALA A 452 -7.93 15.00 -13.72
N GLY A 453 -7.07 14.85 -14.68
CA GLY A 453 -6.46 15.87 -15.60
C GLY A 453 -6.26 17.33 -15.14
N GLY A 454 -6.40 17.62 -13.87
CA GLY A 454 -6.38 18.97 -13.33
C GLY A 454 -5.05 19.45 -12.76
N ALA A 455 -4.11 18.53 -12.50
CA ALA A 455 -2.78 18.93 -12.06
C ALA A 455 -1.91 19.35 -13.25
N SER A 456 -1.35 20.56 -13.20
CA SER A 456 -0.36 20.99 -14.21
C SER A 456 0.94 20.18 -14.04
N GLU A 457 1.72 20.01 -15.13
CA GLU A 457 3.04 19.38 -15.05
C GLU A 457 3.92 20.05 -13.97
N GLN A 458 3.81 21.37 -13.85
CA GLN A 458 4.54 22.14 -12.84
C GLN A 458 4.10 21.75 -11.42
N MET A 459 2.80 21.59 -11.17
CA MET A 459 2.29 21.13 -9.87
C MET A 459 2.81 19.73 -9.55
N MET A 460 2.74 18.81 -10.50
CA MET A 460 3.26 17.44 -10.31
C MET A 460 4.76 17.44 -9.99
N ALA A 461 5.55 18.26 -10.69
CA ALA A 461 6.99 18.39 -10.43
C ALA A 461 7.31 18.91 -9.02
N THR A 462 6.49 19.80 -8.46
CA THR A 462 6.68 20.29 -7.08
C THR A 462 6.23 19.30 -6.02
N ARG A 463 5.43 18.29 -6.34
CA ARG A 463 4.92 17.26 -5.42
C ARG A 463 5.77 15.99 -5.38
N LEU A 464 6.96 16.03 -6.00
CA LEU A 464 7.92 14.91 -5.97
C LEU A 464 8.68 14.77 -4.64
N SER A 465 8.68 15.80 -3.80
CA SER A 465 9.32 15.81 -2.47
C SER A 465 8.39 16.45 -1.46
N PRO A 466 8.37 16.02 -0.19
CA PRO A 466 7.60 16.64 0.89
C PRO A 466 8.00 18.11 1.17
N ILE A 467 9.14 18.58 0.66
CA ILE A 467 9.66 19.94 0.87
C ILE A 467 8.65 21.04 0.47
N TRP A 468 7.66 20.71 -0.39
CA TRP A 468 6.62 21.66 -0.75
C TRP A 468 5.80 22.16 0.45
N LEU A 469 5.71 21.37 1.53
CA LEU A 469 5.06 21.81 2.77
C LEU A 469 5.75 23.03 3.38
N LEU A 470 7.07 23.06 3.31
CA LEU A 470 7.87 24.21 3.78
C LEU A 470 7.86 25.35 2.77
N THR A 471 8.11 25.07 1.50
CA THR A 471 8.28 26.13 0.47
C THR A 471 6.97 26.84 0.13
N GLU A 472 5.82 26.19 0.34
CA GLU A 472 4.49 26.80 0.18
C GLU A 472 3.91 27.34 1.50
N GLY A 473 4.68 27.25 2.62
CA GLY A 473 4.29 27.81 3.90
C GLY A 473 3.13 27.07 4.58
N VAL A 474 3.00 25.77 4.34
CA VAL A 474 2.03 24.91 5.04
C VAL A 474 2.48 24.71 6.48
N VAL A 475 3.78 24.50 6.67
CA VAL A 475 4.42 24.37 7.98
C VAL A 475 5.68 25.25 8.05
N ASP A 476 6.10 25.61 9.26
CA ASP A 476 7.39 26.25 9.49
C ASP A 476 8.54 25.24 9.49
N LEU A 477 9.77 25.72 9.43
CA LEU A 477 10.95 24.86 9.36
C LEU A 477 11.12 23.92 10.58
N PRO A 478 10.93 24.37 11.83
CA PRO A 478 11.01 23.48 12.98
C PRO A 478 10.00 22.34 12.91
N THR A 479 8.75 22.62 12.60
CA THR A 479 7.69 21.60 12.44
C THR A 479 8.01 20.66 11.26
N PHE A 480 8.48 21.21 10.13
CA PHE A 480 8.86 20.40 8.97
C PHE A 480 9.99 19.41 9.30
N LYS A 481 11.02 19.85 10.05
CA LYS A 481 12.12 18.97 10.49
C LYS A 481 11.63 17.84 11.41
N ARG A 482 10.66 18.10 12.30
CA ARG A 482 10.06 17.05 13.16
C ARG A 482 9.22 16.06 12.39
N LEU A 483 8.44 16.52 11.42
CA LEU A 483 7.65 15.67 10.53
C LEU A 483 8.52 14.86 9.56
N GLY A 484 9.72 15.34 9.22
CA GLY A 484 10.59 14.79 8.17
C GLY A 484 10.76 13.27 8.16
N PRO A 485 10.99 12.59 9.31
CA PRO A 485 11.13 11.13 9.36
C PRO A 485 9.88 10.35 8.91
N TRP A 486 8.70 10.98 8.97
CA TRP A 486 7.41 10.37 8.67
C TRP A 486 6.90 10.67 7.25
N LEU A 487 7.50 11.67 6.57
CA LEU A 487 6.98 12.19 5.32
C LEU A 487 7.55 11.44 4.11
N THR A 488 6.68 11.18 3.15
CA THR A 488 7.04 10.84 1.77
C THR A 488 6.00 11.38 0.78
N THR A 489 6.35 11.37 -0.50
CA THR A 489 5.44 11.61 -1.62
C THR A 489 5.30 10.40 -2.54
N GLY A 490 5.98 9.30 -2.21
CA GLY A 490 6.08 8.07 -2.97
C GLY A 490 5.53 6.85 -2.21
N GLY A 491 6.13 5.73 -2.51
CA GLY A 491 5.89 4.41 -1.97
C GLY A 491 6.09 3.38 -3.06
N ASP A 492 6.74 2.26 -2.73
CA ASP A 492 7.10 1.22 -3.69
C ASP A 492 6.29 -0.07 -3.50
N VAL A 493 5.29 -0.07 -2.60
CA VAL A 493 4.31 -1.15 -2.49
C VAL A 493 2.96 -0.62 -2.95
N TYR A 494 2.40 -1.26 -3.96
CA TYR A 494 1.17 -0.85 -4.63
C TYR A 494 0.06 -1.85 -4.35
N SER A 495 -1.15 -1.37 -4.09
CA SER A 495 -2.38 -2.17 -4.01
C SER A 495 -3.37 -1.80 -5.11
N LEU A 496 -4.10 -2.80 -5.61
CA LEU A 496 -5.02 -2.69 -6.73
C LEU A 496 -6.09 -3.77 -6.68
N GLN A 497 -7.19 -3.52 -7.37
CA GLN A 497 -8.16 -4.56 -7.71
C GLN A 497 -8.19 -4.73 -9.22
N VAL A 498 -8.25 -5.96 -9.70
CA VAL A 498 -8.37 -6.27 -11.12
C VAL A 498 -9.69 -6.99 -11.37
N LEU A 499 -10.46 -6.44 -12.29
CA LEU A 499 -11.70 -7.01 -12.77
C LEU A 499 -11.48 -7.63 -14.15
N GLY A 500 -11.55 -8.95 -14.26
CA GLY A 500 -11.61 -9.66 -15.53
C GLY A 500 -13.07 -9.80 -15.97
N HIS A 501 -13.42 -9.35 -17.17
CA HIS A 501 -14.81 -9.27 -17.62
C HIS A 501 -14.94 -9.34 -19.15
N PHE A 502 -16.17 -9.52 -19.65
CA PHE A 502 -16.49 -9.46 -21.08
C PHE A 502 -17.21 -8.17 -21.43
N ASP A 503 -17.07 -7.71 -22.68
CA ASP A 503 -17.76 -6.51 -23.18
C ASP A 503 -19.28 -6.66 -23.14
N VAL A 504 -19.80 -7.85 -23.45
CA VAL A 504 -21.23 -8.13 -23.47
C VAL A 504 -21.55 -9.31 -22.58
N GLY A 505 -22.00 -9.04 -21.36
CA GLY A 505 -22.51 -10.04 -20.40
C GLY A 505 -21.61 -11.26 -20.25
N GLY A 506 -21.58 -11.82 -19.08
CA GLY A 506 -20.76 -13.01 -18.80
C GLY A 506 -20.26 -13.03 -17.35
N PRO A 507 -19.50 -14.06 -16.99
CA PRO A 507 -18.87 -14.13 -15.69
C PRO A 507 -17.84 -13.01 -15.53
N THR A 508 -17.61 -12.63 -14.30
CA THR A 508 -16.58 -11.67 -13.91
C THR A 508 -15.73 -12.28 -12.81
N THR A 509 -14.43 -12.03 -12.86
CA THR A 509 -13.51 -12.38 -11.76
C THR A 509 -12.91 -11.10 -11.21
N ARG A 510 -12.90 -10.96 -9.88
CA ARG A 510 -12.32 -9.81 -9.20
C ARG A 510 -11.21 -10.28 -8.26
N LEU A 511 -10.00 -9.79 -8.50
CA LEU A 511 -8.82 -10.09 -7.70
C LEU A 511 -8.30 -8.82 -7.06
N GLU A 512 -7.93 -8.90 -5.79
CA GLU A 512 -7.15 -7.90 -5.07
C GLU A 512 -5.69 -8.35 -5.07
N ALA A 513 -4.75 -7.45 -5.29
CA ALA A 513 -3.33 -7.77 -5.26
C ALA A 513 -2.50 -6.64 -4.65
N MET A 514 -1.35 -7.00 -4.09
CA MET A 514 -0.28 -6.09 -3.70
C MET A 514 0.97 -6.44 -4.49
N ILE A 515 1.64 -5.40 -5.00
CA ILE A 515 2.85 -5.51 -5.80
C ILE A 515 3.96 -4.73 -5.09
N ASP A 516 5.00 -5.43 -4.69
CA ASP A 516 6.20 -4.87 -4.09
C ASP A 516 7.23 -4.56 -5.21
N ALA A 517 7.49 -3.29 -5.41
CA ALA A 517 8.47 -2.76 -6.36
C ALA A 517 9.75 -2.28 -5.67
N THR A 518 9.96 -2.59 -4.40
CA THR A 518 11.24 -2.32 -3.73
C THR A 518 12.37 -3.12 -4.35
N GLN A 519 12.04 -4.24 -5.01
CA GLN A 519 12.97 -5.09 -5.76
C GLN A 519 12.68 -5.01 -7.26
N THR A 520 13.70 -5.29 -8.07
CA THR A 520 13.58 -5.34 -9.54
C THR A 520 13.80 -6.79 -10.01
N PRO A 521 12.85 -7.41 -10.73
CA PRO A 521 11.54 -6.90 -11.14
C PRO A 521 10.54 -6.83 -9.96
N PRO A 522 9.47 -5.98 -10.05
CA PRO A 522 8.39 -5.94 -9.06
C PRO A 522 7.74 -7.31 -8.86
N ARG A 523 7.33 -7.61 -7.62
CA ARG A 523 6.77 -8.91 -7.24
C ARG A 523 5.39 -8.79 -6.64
N VAL A 524 4.50 -9.70 -7.01
CA VAL A 524 3.20 -9.87 -6.34
C VAL A 524 3.44 -10.55 -4.98
N THR A 525 3.19 -9.83 -3.91
CA THR A 525 3.37 -10.30 -2.51
C THR A 525 2.09 -10.78 -1.87
N PHE A 526 0.95 -10.30 -2.37
CA PHE A 526 -0.37 -10.67 -1.88
C PHE A 526 -1.35 -10.76 -3.03
N GLN A 527 -2.24 -11.76 -2.98
CA GLN A 527 -3.37 -11.90 -3.90
C GLN A 527 -4.57 -12.52 -3.17
N ARG A 528 -5.76 -11.93 -3.38
CA ARG A 528 -7.01 -12.42 -2.80
C ARG A 528 -8.11 -12.43 -3.87
N ASP A 529 -8.90 -13.51 -3.90
CA ASP A 529 -10.06 -13.62 -4.76
C ASP A 529 -11.28 -12.95 -4.09
N LEU A 530 -11.79 -11.89 -4.70
CA LEU A 530 -12.97 -11.14 -4.27
C LEU A 530 -14.22 -11.48 -5.09
N THR A 531 -14.15 -12.46 -6.00
CA THR A 531 -15.26 -12.83 -6.89
C THR A 531 -16.51 -13.24 -6.11
N GLY A 532 -16.32 -13.87 -4.93
CA GLY A 532 -17.41 -14.25 -4.03
C GLY A 532 -18.16 -13.06 -3.41
N LEU A 533 -17.58 -11.88 -3.37
CA LEU A 533 -18.21 -10.63 -2.92
C LEU A 533 -18.99 -9.92 -4.03
N GLY A 534 -19.13 -10.56 -5.19
CA GLY A 534 -19.82 -10.00 -6.35
C GLY A 534 -18.90 -9.20 -7.28
N ARG A 535 -19.51 -8.62 -8.32
CA ARG A 535 -18.79 -7.86 -9.35
C ARG A 535 -18.10 -6.61 -8.80
N GLY A 536 -18.65 -6.00 -7.77
CA GLY A 536 -18.15 -4.82 -7.10
C GLY A 536 -18.39 -3.51 -7.87
N PHE A 537 -18.22 -3.51 -9.18
CA PHE A 537 -18.28 -2.29 -9.99
C PHE A 537 -19.31 -2.44 -11.14
N ASP A 538 -20.26 -1.50 -11.23
CA ASP A 538 -21.19 -1.44 -12.37
C ASP A 538 -20.45 -0.95 -13.63
N PRO A 539 -20.61 -1.62 -14.79
CA PRO A 539 -20.05 -1.17 -16.04
C PRO A 539 -20.42 0.27 -16.44
N ALA A 540 -21.61 0.73 -16.03
CA ALA A 540 -22.06 2.08 -16.30
C ALA A 540 -21.29 3.14 -15.50
N ILE A 541 -20.85 2.79 -14.28
CA ILE A 541 -20.03 3.70 -13.44
C ILE A 541 -18.60 3.77 -13.96
N LEU A 542 -18.12 2.68 -14.57
CA LEU A 542 -16.75 2.57 -15.08
C LEU A 542 -16.57 3.18 -16.45
N ASP A 543 -17.60 3.69 -17.11
CA ASP A 543 -17.46 4.30 -18.43
C ASP A 543 -16.93 5.72 -18.31
N PRO A 544 -15.69 6.03 -18.79
CA PRO A 544 -15.11 7.37 -18.70
C PRO A 544 -15.89 8.43 -19.49
N ALA A 545 -16.96 8.04 -20.22
CA ALA A 545 -17.86 8.97 -20.90
C ALA A 545 -19.03 9.46 -20.01
N ASN A 546 -19.17 8.95 -18.81
CA ASN A 546 -20.05 9.42 -17.76
C ASN A 546 -19.21 10.13 -16.70
#